data_6f3d08517318046f7ca96e069f442a19
#
_entry.id   6f3d08517318046f7ca96e069f442a19
#
_cell.length_a   1.000
_cell.length_b   1.000
_cell.length_c   1.000
_cell.angle_alpha   90.00
_cell.angle_beta   90.00
_cell.angle_gamma   90.00
#
_symmetry.space_group_name_H-M   'P 1'
#
loop_
_entity.id
_entity.type
_entity.pdbx_description
1 polymer ?
#
loop_
_entity_poly.entity_id
_entity_poly.type
_entity_poly.pdbx_seq_one_letter_code
_entity_poly.pdbx_strand_id
1 'polypeptide(L)'
;VTYPSYDNNELVNTFNNAYYNDLLQDGNTPLVNRPLKQKKASGSTFKMITALAGLETGTITPSTTIVDKGLFKDAGVPYARCWIYSNTGGTHGPVNVSHALEVSCNYFFYELGYRLGSTANGSDSNKAITTLNEYMAAFGLNDYTGVELDEYGPTMASPANKEKAVKTFNPDATTSQTRWTDGDTIRTAIGQSINSYTPAQITKYVS
;
A
#
# COMPACT_ATOMS: atom_id res chain seq x y z
N VAL A 1 -11.18 14.92 -9.50
CA VAL A 1 -11.06 16.31 -9.05
C VAL A 1 -9.89 16.40 -8.09
N THR A 2 -9.03 17.38 -8.27
CA THR A 2 -7.84 17.63 -7.43
C THR A 2 -8.03 18.94 -6.68
N TYR A 3 -7.66 18.95 -5.40
CA TYR A 3 -7.65 20.16 -4.58
C TYR A 3 -6.30 20.25 -3.83
N PRO A 4 -5.70 21.43 -3.72
CA PRO A 4 -6.10 22.69 -4.34
C PRO A 4 -5.96 22.66 -5.87
N SER A 5 -6.72 23.51 -6.56
CA SER A 5 -6.71 23.67 -8.01
C SER A 5 -6.56 25.14 -8.38
N TYR A 6 -6.46 25.42 -9.66
CA TYR A 6 -6.34 26.78 -10.19
C TYR A 6 -7.17 26.93 -11.47
N ASP A 7 -7.44 28.17 -11.88
CA ASP A 7 -8.14 28.47 -13.12
C ASP A 7 -7.16 28.44 -14.30
N ASN A 8 -7.31 27.42 -15.15
CA ASN A 8 -6.49 27.28 -16.36
C ASN A 8 -6.67 28.46 -17.34
N ASN A 9 -7.85 29.11 -17.37
CA ASN A 9 -8.12 30.22 -18.30
C ASN A 9 -7.19 31.39 -18.06
N GLU A 10 -6.80 31.64 -16.82
CA GLU A 10 -5.84 32.68 -16.44
C GLU A 10 -4.42 32.42 -16.97
N LEU A 11 -4.10 31.18 -17.37
CA LEU A 11 -2.76 30.80 -17.80
C LEU A 11 -2.66 30.44 -19.28
N VAL A 12 -3.77 30.11 -19.95
CA VAL A 12 -3.75 29.56 -21.32
C VAL A 12 -3.98 30.64 -22.37
N ASN A 13 -5.01 31.46 -22.26
CA ASN A 13 -5.40 32.43 -23.29
C ASN A 13 -4.61 33.73 -23.21
N THR A 14 -4.56 34.30 -22.03
CA THR A 14 -3.76 35.49 -21.74
C THR A 14 -3.01 35.22 -20.45
N PHE A 15 -1.70 34.94 -20.56
CA PHE A 15 -0.91 34.55 -19.40
C PHE A 15 -0.89 35.63 -18.32
N ASN A 16 -1.61 35.39 -17.22
CA ASN A 16 -1.68 36.32 -16.08
C ASN A 16 -0.47 36.06 -15.16
N ASN A 17 0.58 36.89 -15.33
CA ASN A 17 1.81 36.77 -14.54
C ASN A 17 1.59 36.96 -13.03
N ALA A 18 0.68 37.85 -12.64
CA ALA A 18 0.39 38.11 -11.22
C ALA A 18 -0.23 36.86 -10.60
N TYR A 19 -1.26 36.29 -11.23
CA TYR A 19 -1.91 35.06 -10.80
C TYR A 19 -0.95 33.89 -10.74
N TYR A 20 -0.08 33.68 -11.75
CA TYR A 20 0.93 32.67 -11.75
C TYR A 20 1.91 32.77 -10.59
N ASN A 21 2.37 33.99 -10.29
CA ASN A 21 3.26 34.24 -9.15
C ASN A 21 2.57 33.95 -7.81
N ASP A 22 1.29 34.28 -7.68
CA ASP A 22 0.49 33.96 -6.48
C ASP A 22 0.40 32.42 -6.30
N LEU A 23 0.16 31.66 -7.39
CA LEU A 23 0.14 30.19 -7.37
C LEU A 23 1.50 29.58 -6.98
N LEU A 24 2.61 30.17 -7.42
CA LEU A 24 3.96 29.71 -7.07
C LEU A 24 4.27 29.94 -5.57
N GLN A 25 3.72 30.98 -4.98
CA GLN A 25 3.92 31.32 -3.56
C GLN A 25 2.89 30.67 -2.63
N ASP A 26 1.83 30.08 -3.16
CA ASP A 26 0.81 29.41 -2.37
C ASP A 26 1.39 28.16 -1.69
N GLY A 27 1.44 28.17 -0.34
CA GLY A 27 1.91 27.06 0.48
C GLY A 27 1.17 25.73 0.25
N ASN A 28 -0.03 25.77 -0.36
CA ASN A 28 -0.78 24.58 -0.76
C ASN A 28 -0.31 23.99 -2.10
N THR A 29 0.62 24.65 -2.80
CA THR A 29 1.22 24.18 -4.07
C THR A 29 0.17 23.75 -5.13
N PRO A 30 -0.74 24.63 -5.56
CA PRO A 30 -1.85 24.27 -6.46
C PRO A 30 -1.39 23.83 -7.86
N LEU A 31 -0.21 24.24 -8.31
CA LEU A 31 0.38 23.85 -9.59
C LEU A 31 0.86 22.37 -9.62
N VAL A 32 0.99 21.72 -8.46
CA VAL A 32 1.38 20.30 -8.41
C VAL A 32 0.24 19.43 -8.90
N ASN A 33 0.49 18.67 -9.98
CA ASN A 33 -0.44 17.65 -10.46
C ASN A 33 -0.44 16.45 -9.51
N ARG A 34 -1.17 16.54 -8.39
CA ARG A 34 -1.21 15.51 -7.35
C ARG A 34 -1.63 14.13 -7.83
N PRO A 35 -2.63 13.99 -8.72
CA PRO A 35 -2.98 12.68 -9.27
C PRO A 35 -1.81 11.91 -9.86
N LEU A 36 -0.83 12.59 -10.43
CA LEU A 36 0.29 11.99 -11.13
C LEU A 36 1.64 12.14 -10.41
N LYS A 37 1.77 13.12 -9.50
CA LYS A 37 3.05 13.47 -8.87
C LYS A 37 3.08 13.26 -7.35
N GLN A 38 1.95 13.01 -6.69
CA GLN A 38 1.93 12.74 -5.26
C GLN A 38 1.81 11.25 -5.02
N LYS A 39 2.84 10.65 -4.40
CA LYS A 39 2.86 9.22 -4.06
C LYS A 39 2.57 9.01 -2.58
N LYS A 40 1.71 8.05 -2.28
CA LYS A 40 1.42 7.60 -0.91
C LYS A 40 1.18 6.09 -0.87
N ALA A 41 1.25 5.53 0.33
CA ALA A 41 0.82 4.16 0.56
C ALA A 41 -0.66 4.02 0.20
N SER A 42 -1.02 2.92 -0.48
CA SER A 42 -2.40 2.65 -0.93
C SER A 42 -3.38 2.41 0.23
N GLY A 43 -2.87 2.00 1.39
CA GLY A 43 -3.71 1.66 2.52
C GLY A 43 -4.69 0.53 2.20
N SER A 44 -5.86 0.56 2.83
CA SER A 44 -6.85 -0.53 2.76
C SER A 44 -7.42 -0.83 1.38
N THR A 45 -7.25 0.06 0.39
CA THR A 45 -7.61 -0.26 -1.00
C THR A 45 -6.79 -1.44 -1.53
N PHE A 46 -5.58 -1.65 -1.03
CA PHE A 46 -4.72 -2.76 -1.39
C PHE A 46 -5.24 -4.13 -0.94
N LYS A 47 -6.10 -4.20 0.05
CA LYS A 47 -6.61 -5.45 0.61
C LYS A 47 -7.32 -6.33 -0.42
N MET A 48 -7.85 -5.75 -1.49
CA MET A 48 -8.43 -6.50 -2.60
C MET A 48 -7.38 -7.35 -3.32
N ILE A 49 -6.16 -6.83 -3.56
CA ILE A 49 -5.05 -7.60 -4.13
C ILE A 49 -4.68 -8.77 -3.21
N THR A 50 -4.54 -8.51 -1.91
CA THR A 50 -4.21 -9.55 -0.94
C THR A 50 -5.30 -10.62 -0.86
N ALA A 51 -6.58 -10.22 -0.92
CA ALA A 51 -7.71 -11.14 -0.94
C ALA A 51 -7.67 -12.05 -2.18
N LEU A 52 -7.46 -11.48 -3.36
CA LEU A 52 -7.35 -12.21 -4.62
C LEU A 52 -6.14 -13.16 -4.60
N ALA A 53 -4.97 -12.68 -4.17
CA ALA A 53 -3.79 -13.55 -4.01
C ALA A 53 -4.09 -14.76 -3.11
N GLY A 54 -4.78 -14.52 -1.99
CA GLY A 54 -5.15 -15.59 -1.06
C GLY A 54 -6.14 -16.60 -1.63
N LEU A 55 -7.13 -16.15 -2.41
CA LEU A 55 -8.13 -16.99 -3.04
C LEU A 55 -7.54 -17.79 -4.20
N GLU A 56 -6.82 -17.14 -5.10
CA GLU A 56 -6.25 -17.77 -6.30
C GLU A 56 -5.12 -18.77 -5.97
N THR A 57 -4.33 -18.51 -4.93
CA THR A 57 -3.32 -19.46 -4.46
C THR A 57 -3.90 -20.62 -3.63
N GLY A 58 -5.20 -20.59 -3.33
CA GLY A 58 -5.84 -21.56 -2.44
C GLY A 58 -5.41 -21.44 -0.97
N THR A 59 -4.71 -20.36 -0.59
CA THR A 59 -4.32 -20.09 0.81
C THR A 59 -5.54 -19.91 1.69
N ILE A 60 -6.60 -19.36 1.14
CA ILE A 60 -7.95 -19.29 1.72
C ILE A 60 -9.00 -19.67 0.69
N THR A 61 -10.20 -20.00 1.18
CA THR A 61 -11.43 -20.12 0.39
C THR A 61 -12.41 -19.02 0.80
N PRO A 62 -13.49 -18.75 0.05
CA PRO A 62 -14.51 -17.78 0.47
C PRO A 62 -15.14 -18.06 1.84
N SER A 63 -15.14 -19.33 2.28
CA SER A 63 -15.66 -19.77 3.57
C SER A 63 -14.61 -19.80 4.69
N THR A 64 -13.34 -19.59 4.38
CA THR A 64 -12.27 -19.58 5.38
C THR A 64 -12.52 -18.46 6.39
N THR A 65 -12.60 -18.82 7.67
CA THR A 65 -12.80 -17.88 8.77
C THR A 65 -11.51 -17.70 9.55
N ILE A 66 -11.16 -16.45 9.82
CA ILE A 66 -10.05 -16.04 10.70
C ILE A 66 -10.63 -15.24 11.85
N VAL A 67 -10.21 -15.56 13.07
CA VAL A 67 -10.68 -14.86 14.28
C VAL A 67 -9.74 -13.69 14.58
N ASP A 68 -10.24 -12.46 14.46
CA ASP A 68 -9.51 -11.26 14.85
C ASP A 68 -9.33 -11.24 16.39
N LYS A 69 -8.08 -11.31 16.82
CA LYS A 69 -7.67 -11.28 18.25
C LYS A 69 -7.12 -9.91 18.66
N GLY A 70 -7.25 -8.90 17.80
CA GLY A 70 -6.75 -7.54 18.01
C GLY A 70 -5.26 -7.38 17.75
N LEU A 71 -4.42 -8.22 18.35
CA LEU A 71 -2.96 -8.22 18.20
C LEU A 71 -2.50 -9.41 17.37
N PHE A 72 -1.86 -9.15 16.24
CA PHE A 72 -1.19 -10.17 15.43
C PHE A 72 0.25 -10.35 15.92
N LYS A 73 0.59 -11.54 16.41
CA LYS A 73 1.86 -11.80 17.11
C LYS A 73 2.85 -12.63 16.29
N ASP A 74 2.37 -13.38 15.30
CA ASP A 74 3.16 -14.40 14.59
C ASP A 74 4.29 -13.81 13.73
N ALA A 75 4.17 -12.54 13.32
CA ALA A 75 5.22 -11.81 12.63
C ALA A 75 6.28 -11.15 13.57
N GLY A 76 6.22 -11.43 14.86
CA GLY A 76 7.15 -10.90 15.86
C GLY A 76 6.85 -9.48 16.34
N VAL A 77 7.78 -8.92 17.10
CA VAL A 77 7.66 -7.56 17.67
C VAL A 77 8.23 -6.51 16.73
N PRO A 78 7.65 -5.28 16.68
CA PRO A 78 6.44 -4.86 17.40
C PRO A 78 5.17 -5.52 16.81
N TYR A 79 4.26 -5.99 17.68
CA TYR A 79 3.04 -6.64 17.25
C TYR A 79 2.14 -5.72 16.43
N ALA A 80 1.62 -6.23 15.32
CA ALA A 80 0.68 -5.48 14.49
C ALA A 80 -0.72 -5.48 15.12
N ARG A 81 -1.41 -4.34 15.04
CA ARG A 81 -2.71 -4.13 15.68
C ARG A 81 -3.81 -3.95 14.64
N CYS A 82 -4.94 -4.62 14.86
CA CYS A 82 -6.13 -4.28 14.11
C CYS A 82 -6.58 -2.85 14.48
N TRP A 83 -7.14 -2.12 13.52
CA TRP A 83 -7.52 -0.73 13.75
C TRP A 83 -8.58 -0.58 14.85
N ILE A 84 -9.55 -1.51 14.90
CA ILE A 84 -10.58 -1.49 15.96
C ILE A 84 -9.96 -1.71 17.35
N TYR A 85 -8.98 -2.61 17.44
CA TYR A 85 -8.26 -2.84 18.69
C TYR A 85 -7.49 -1.60 19.16
N SER A 86 -6.85 -0.89 18.24
CA SER A 86 -6.14 0.35 18.56
C SER A 86 -7.07 1.46 19.05
N ASN A 87 -8.29 1.53 18.51
CA ASN A 87 -9.23 2.61 18.81
C ASN A 87 -10.11 2.32 20.02
N THR A 88 -10.49 1.05 20.25
CA THR A 88 -11.52 0.69 21.23
C THR A 88 -11.11 -0.44 22.18
N GLY A 89 -10.00 -1.13 21.92
CA GLY A 89 -9.64 -2.38 22.60
C GLY A 89 -10.48 -3.60 22.15
N GLY A 90 -11.44 -3.40 21.23
CA GLY A 90 -12.31 -4.46 20.71
C GLY A 90 -11.68 -5.24 19.54
N THR A 91 -12.43 -6.22 19.02
CA THR A 91 -12.04 -7.03 17.85
C THR A 91 -13.24 -7.21 16.91
N HIS A 92 -12.99 -7.60 15.65
CA HIS A 92 -14.08 -7.97 14.74
C HIS A 92 -14.60 -9.40 14.98
N GLY A 93 -13.94 -10.20 15.84
CA GLY A 93 -14.29 -11.60 16.03
C GLY A 93 -13.99 -12.45 14.79
N PRO A 94 -14.78 -13.51 14.52
CA PRO A 94 -14.61 -14.37 13.38
C PRO A 94 -15.10 -13.67 12.09
N VAL A 95 -14.22 -13.53 11.09
CA VAL A 95 -14.51 -12.90 9.81
C VAL A 95 -14.02 -13.79 8.66
N ASN A 96 -14.77 -13.87 7.58
CA ASN A 96 -14.34 -14.40 6.28
C ASN A 96 -13.81 -13.26 5.40
N VAL A 97 -13.32 -13.57 4.21
CA VAL A 97 -12.71 -12.59 3.32
C VAL A 97 -13.68 -11.45 2.94
N SER A 98 -14.94 -11.75 2.68
CA SER A 98 -15.96 -10.74 2.34
C SER A 98 -16.22 -9.78 3.50
N HIS A 99 -16.47 -10.31 4.68
CA HIS A 99 -16.69 -9.50 5.87
C HIS A 99 -15.42 -8.75 6.30
N ALA A 100 -14.24 -9.35 6.12
CA ALA A 100 -12.96 -8.69 6.39
C ALA A 100 -12.70 -7.48 5.48
N LEU A 101 -13.15 -7.52 4.21
CA LEU A 101 -13.12 -6.36 3.30
C LEU A 101 -14.12 -5.30 3.73
N GLU A 102 -15.36 -5.69 4.03
CA GLU A 102 -16.45 -4.80 4.47
C GLU A 102 -16.04 -3.95 5.69
N VAL A 103 -15.54 -4.61 6.75
CA VAL A 103 -15.12 -3.92 7.98
C VAL A 103 -13.65 -3.48 7.96
N SER A 104 -12.96 -3.68 6.85
CA SER A 104 -11.53 -3.36 6.70
C SER A 104 -10.66 -3.96 7.81
N CYS A 105 -10.87 -5.24 8.15
CA CYS A 105 -10.17 -5.93 9.23
C CYS A 105 -8.68 -6.09 8.92
N ASN A 106 -7.80 -5.36 9.61
CA ASN A 106 -6.36 -5.50 9.40
C ASN A 106 -5.85 -6.87 9.85
N TYR A 107 -6.37 -7.41 10.95
CA TYR A 107 -5.93 -8.70 11.48
C TYR A 107 -6.08 -9.82 10.45
N PHE A 108 -7.24 -9.89 9.77
CA PHE A 108 -7.47 -10.87 8.71
C PHE A 108 -6.39 -10.81 7.64
N PHE A 109 -6.05 -9.60 7.19
CA PHE A 109 -5.07 -9.41 6.12
C PHE A 109 -3.62 -9.56 6.59
N TYR A 110 -3.32 -9.32 7.88
CA TYR A 110 -2.03 -9.71 8.45
C TYR A 110 -1.85 -11.23 8.43
N GLU A 111 -2.83 -11.95 8.93
CA GLU A 111 -2.84 -13.42 8.93
C GLU A 111 -2.75 -13.97 7.50
N LEU A 112 -3.52 -13.42 6.56
CA LEU A 112 -3.48 -13.85 5.16
C LEU A 112 -2.10 -13.59 4.53
N GLY A 113 -1.54 -12.39 4.70
CA GLY A 113 -0.20 -12.06 4.23
C GLY A 113 0.88 -12.98 4.81
N TYR A 114 0.76 -13.34 6.08
CA TYR A 114 1.64 -14.30 6.73
C TYR A 114 1.49 -15.71 6.16
N ARG A 115 0.25 -16.18 5.95
CA ARG A 115 -0.06 -17.49 5.36
C ARG A 115 0.42 -17.66 3.92
N LEU A 116 0.45 -16.60 3.12
CA LEU A 116 1.02 -16.65 1.76
C LEU A 116 2.48 -17.11 1.75
N GLY A 117 3.21 -16.86 2.84
CA GLY A 117 4.57 -17.36 3.05
C GLY A 117 4.66 -18.71 3.75
N SER A 118 3.56 -19.36 4.10
CA SER A 118 3.59 -20.58 4.90
C SER A 118 4.38 -21.70 4.22
N THR A 119 5.21 -22.35 5.03
CA THR A 119 6.01 -23.52 4.69
C THR A 119 5.87 -24.57 5.78
N ALA A 120 6.42 -25.78 5.57
CA ALA A 120 6.43 -26.81 6.59
C ALA A 120 7.17 -26.41 7.90
N ASN A 121 8.05 -25.41 7.82
CA ASN A 121 8.91 -24.95 8.91
C ASN A 121 8.61 -23.53 9.40
N GLY A 122 7.44 -22.97 9.10
CA GLY A 122 7.05 -21.61 9.49
C GLY A 122 6.62 -20.73 8.32
N SER A 123 7.05 -19.46 8.30
CA SER A 123 6.76 -18.52 7.21
C SER A 123 8.03 -18.12 6.47
N ASP A 124 7.94 -18.01 5.15
CA ASP A 124 8.94 -17.41 4.27
C ASP A 124 8.40 -16.06 3.74
N SER A 125 8.86 -14.99 4.33
CA SER A 125 8.45 -13.63 3.96
C SER A 125 8.84 -13.25 2.52
N ASN A 126 9.88 -13.85 1.96
CA ASN A 126 10.27 -13.62 0.57
C ASN A 126 9.29 -14.30 -0.40
N LYS A 127 8.86 -15.52 -0.10
CA LYS A 127 7.80 -16.21 -0.86
C LYS A 127 6.51 -15.38 -0.83
N ALA A 128 6.08 -14.93 0.35
CA ALA A 128 4.86 -14.14 0.49
C ALA A 128 4.91 -12.83 -0.30
N ILE A 129 6.01 -12.06 -0.20
CA ILE A 129 6.11 -10.79 -0.93
C ILE A 129 6.24 -11.01 -2.45
N THR A 130 6.89 -12.10 -2.89
CA THR A 130 6.96 -12.47 -4.31
C THR A 130 5.55 -12.73 -4.85
N THR A 131 4.76 -13.53 -4.15
CA THR A 131 3.36 -13.78 -4.53
C THR A 131 2.56 -12.48 -4.58
N LEU A 132 2.63 -11.62 -3.56
CA LEU A 132 1.93 -10.33 -3.59
C LEU A 132 2.37 -9.45 -4.77
N ASN A 133 3.67 -9.44 -5.11
CA ASN A 133 4.21 -8.67 -6.23
C ASN A 133 3.71 -9.18 -7.59
N GLU A 134 3.50 -10.49 -7.76
CA GLU A 134 2.90 -11.06 -8.97
C GLU A 134 1.48 -10.52 -9.18
N TYR A 135 0.66 -10.49 -8.13
CA TYR A 135 -0.69 -9.92 -8.20
C TYR A 135 -0.67 -8.39 -8.36
N MET A 136 0.23 -7.67 -7.68
CA MET A 136 0.43 -6.24 -7.92
C MET A 136 0.73 -5.94 -9.38
N ALA A 137 1.63 -6.71 -9.99
CA ALA A 137 1.99 -6.57 -11.39
C ALA A 137 0.82 -6.90 -12.32
N ALA A 138 0.05 -7.96 -12.03
CA ALA A 138 -1.12 -8.34 -12.81
C ALA A 138 -2.20 -7.24 -12.82
N PHE A 139 -2.30 -6.44 -11.76
CA PHE A 139 -3.19 -5.28 -11.67
C PHE A 139 -2.53 -3.96 -12.11
N GLY A 140 -1.35 -4.00 -12.72
CA GLY A 140 -0.68 -2.83 -13.30
C GLY A 140 -0.06 -1.88 -12.29
N LEU A 141 0.14 -2.30 -11.03
CA LEU A 141 0.79 -1.47 -10.00
C LEU A 141 2.34 -1.49 -10.10
N ASN A 142 2.90 -2.17 -11.08
CA ASN A 142 4.34 -2.21 -11.35
C ASN A 142 4.78 -1.21 -12.43
N ASP A 143 3.84 -0.49 -13.05
CA ASP A 143 4.12 0.37 -14.21
C ASP A 143 3.32 1.68 -14.14
N TYR A 144 3.63 2.57 -15.05
CA TYR A 144 2.92 3.83 -15.27
C TYR A 144 1.48 3.59 -15.73
N THR A 145 0.62 4.59 -15.53
CA THR A 145 -0.79 4.48 -15.95
C THR A 145 -0.96 4.47 -17.45
N GLY A 146 -0.02 5.04 -18.19
CA GLY A 146 -0.09 5.24 -19.64
C GLY A 146 -0.75 6.55 -20.05
N VAL A 147 -1.01 7.48 -19.11
CA VAL A 147 -1.43 8.84 -19.46
C VAL A 147 -0.29 9.59 -20.16
N GLU A 148 -0.62 10.46 -21.11
CA GLU A 148 0.35 11.24 -21.89
C GLU A 148 1.00 12.40 -21.10
N LEU A 149 0.84 12.42 -19.80
CA LEU A 149 1.40 13.43 -18.90
C LEU A 149 2.54 12.84 -18.07
N ASP A 150 3.47 13.67 -17.65
CA ASP A 150 4.58 13.27 -16.80
C ASP A 150 4.08 12.75 -15.43
N GLU A 151 4.36 11.49 -15.14
CA GLU A 151 3.90 10.74 -13.99
C GLU A 151 5.08 10.21 -13.17
N TYR A 152 4.92 10.16 -11.84
CA TYR A 152 5.88 9.45 -10.99
C TYR A 152 5.63 7.94 -11.03
N GLY A 153 6.69 7.18 -11.31
CA GLY A 153 6.62 5.71 -11.31
C GLY A 153 6.23 5.14 -9.95
N PRO A 154 5.57 3.97 -9.92
CA PRO A 154 5.17 3.30 -8.69
C PRO A 154 6.39 2.83 -7.88
N THR A 155 6.18 2.57 -6.60
CA THR A 155 7.14 1.86 -5.76
C THR A 155 6.44 0.66 -5.14
N MET A 156 6.80 -0.53 -5.61
CA MET A 156 6.31 -1.79 -5.04
C MET A 156 7.15 -2.17 -3.83
N ALA A 157 6.51 -2.68 -2.80
CA ALA A 157 7.20 -3.26 -1.66
C ALA A 157 8.01 -4.48 -2.08
N SER A 158 9.28 -4.49 -1.77
CA SER A 158 10.19 -5.61 -2.05
C SER A 158 11.43 -5.52 -1.16
N PRO A 159 12.18 -6.62 -0.99
CA PRO A 159 13.46 -6.60 -0.28
C PRO A 159 14.43 -5.54 -0.83
N ALA A 160 14.57 -5.46 -2.16
CA ALA A 160 15.46 -4.51 -2.83
C ALA A 160 15.05 -3.05 -2.58
N ASN A 161 13.74 -2.74 -2.69
CA ASN A 161 13.24 -1.39 -2.45
C ASN A 161 13.32 -1.01 -0.96
N LYS A 162 13.15 -1.97 -0.03
CA LYS A 162 13.39 -1.72 1.40
C LYS A 162 14.86 -1.38 1.66
N GLU A 163 15.78 -2.17 1.14
CA GLU A 163 17.22 -1.91 1.29
C GLU A 163 17.57 -0.52 0.77
N LYS A 164 17.12 -0.19 -0.45
CA LYS A 164 17.33 1.13 -1.05
C LYS A 164 16.76 2.25 -0.18
N ALA A 165 15.52 2.12 0.29
CA ALA A 165 14.87 3.12 1.12
C ALA A 165 15.64 3.33 2.45
N VAL A 166 15.98 2.23 3.13
CA VAL A 166 16.72 2.31 4.41
C VAL A 166 18.08 2.95 4.21
N LYS A 167 18.85 2.55 3.19
CA LYS A 167 20.19 3.09 2.90
C LYS A 167 20.17 4.54 2.42
N THR A 168 19.05 5.00 1.85
CA THR A 168 18.90 6.43 1.49
C THR A 168 18.87 7.31 2.74
N PHE A 169 18.23 6.86 3.82
CA PHE A 169 18.19 7.60 5.09
C PHE A 169 19.35 7.31 6.02
N ASN A 170 19.90 6.10 5.97
CA ASN A 170 21.03 5.65 6.76
C ASN A 170 21.98 4.81 5.88
N PRO A 171 22.98 5.44 5.24
CA PRO A 171 23.96 4.73 4.39
C PRO A 171 24.69 3.58 5.08
N ASP A 172 24.90 3.69 6.39
CA ASP A 172 25.61 2.71 7.22
C ASP A 172 24.68 1.62 7.81
N ALA A 173 23.43 1.55 7.32
CA ALA A 173 22.49 0.56 7.80
C ALA A 173 23.01 -0.86 7.62
N THR A 174 22.91 -1.65 8.69
CA THR A 174 23.35 -3.05 8.70
C THR A 174 22.38 -3.94 7.89
N THR A 175 22.87 -5.13 7.50
CA THR A 175 22.03 -6.14 6.84
C THR A 175 20.78 -6.49 7.65
N SER A 176 20.87 -6.51 8.98
CA SER A 176 19.72 -6.75 9.85
C SER A 176 18.62 -5.68 9.71
N GLN A 177 19.00 -4.42 9.52
CA GLN A 177 18.07 -3.30 9.35
C GLN A 177 17.43 -3.27 7.95
N THR A 178 18.15 -3.74 6.93
CA THR A 178 17.69 -3.74 5.54
C THR A 178 16.93 -5.01 5.16
N ARG A 179 17.09 -6.11 5.92
CA ARG A 179 16.48 -7.40 5.64
C ARG A 179 14.95 -7.30 5.63
N TRP A 180 14.32 -7.96 4.65
CA TRP A 180 12.87 -8.15 4.61
C TRP A 180 12.41 -9.10 5.74
N THR A 181 11.28 -8.80 6.34
CA THR A 181 10.73 -9.54 7.49
C THR A 181 9.25 -9.86 7.29
N ASP A 182 8.73 -10.79 8.07
CA ASP A 182 7.28 -11.06 8.12
C ASP A 182 6.49 -9.79 8.48
N GLY A 183 7.04 -8.95 9.36
CA GLY A 183 6.46 -7.65 9.70
C GLY A 183 6.31 -6.71 8.49
N ASP A 184 7.24 -6.73 7.53
CA ASP A 184 7.14 -5.97 6.30
C ASP A 184 6.04 -6.54 5.39
N THR A 185 6.00 -7.86 5.27
CA THR A 185 5.00 -8.56 4.45
C THR A 185 3.58 -8.30 4.94
N ILE A 186 3.30 -8.46 6.23
CA ILE A 186 1.95 -8.24 6.77
C ILE A 186 1.50 -6.79 6.66
N ARG A 187 2.41 -5.83 6.78
CA ARG A 187 2.10 -4.41 6.52
C ARG A 187 1.84 -4.14 5.05
N THR A 188 2.60 -4.80 4.15
CA THR A 188 2.34 -4.75 2.71
C THR A 188 0.96 -5.28 2.38
N ALA A 189 0.53 -6.38 3.00
CA ALA A 189 -0.78 -6.99 2.79
C ALA A 189 -1.98 -6.06 3.11
N ILE A 190 -1.76 -5.00 3.86
CA ILE A 190 -2.77 -3.94 4.12
C ILE A 190 -2.46 -2.62 3.40
N GLY A 191 -1.57 -2.65 2.40
CA GLY A 191 -1.19 -1.50 1.58
C GLY A 191 -0.35 -0.45 2.28
N GLN A 192 0.36 -0.84 3.32
CA GLN A 192 1.34 -0.03 4.04
C GLN A 192 2.77 -0.47 3.70
N SER A 193 3.72 -0.28 4.60
CA SER A 193 5.14 -0.51 4.35
C SER A 193 5.72 0.51 3.37
N ILE A 194 6.57 0.10 2.45
CA ILE A 194 7.22 0.97 1.45
C ILE A 194 6.45 1.09 0.13
N ASN A 195 5.27 0.49 0.03
CA ASN A 195 4.39 0.70 -1.12
C ASN A 195 4.07 2.18 -1.28
N SER A 196 4.23 2.70 -2.49
CA SER A 196 3.95 4.10 -2.76
C SER A 196 3.49 4.29 -4.21
N TYR A 197 2.26 4.77 -4.36
CA TYR A 197 1.55 4.93 -5.62
C TYR A 197 0.95 6.31 -5.75
N THR A 198 0.81 6.77 -6.99
CA THR A 198 0.02 7.98 -7.28
C THR A 198 -1.49 7.66 -7.23
N PRO A 199 -2.36 8.64 -6.97
CA PRO A 199 -3.81 8.43 -7.07
C PRO A 199 -4.25 7.87 -8.43
N ALA A 200 -3.61 8.26 -9.53
CA ALA A 200 -3.90 7.73 -10.86
C ALA A 200 -3.61 6.22 -10.96
N GLN A 201 -2.47 5.75 -10.41
CA GLN A 201 -2.14 4.32 -10.38
C GLN A 201 -3.15 3.52 -9.55
N ILE A 202 -3.57 4.06 -8.39
CA ILE A 202 -4.61 3.41 -7.58
C ILE A 202 -5.95 3.40 -8.32
N THR A 203 -6.31 4.47 -9.04
CA THR A 203 -7.54 4.51 -9.83
C THR A 203 -7.49 3.47 -10.96
N LYS A 204 -6.39 3.38 -11.70
CA LYS A 204 -6.18 2.35 -12.75
C LYS A 204 -6.35 0.93 -12.20
N TYR A 205 -5.81 0.68 -11.02
CA TYR A 205 -5.88 -0.62 -10.38
C TYR A 205 -7.31 -1.02 -9.98
N VAL A 206 -8.15 -0.07 -9.55
CA VAL A 206 -9.53 -0.37 -9.08
C VAL A 206 -10.58 -0.28 -10.18
N SER A 207 -10.23 0.17 -11.40
CA SER A 207 -11.12 0.25 -12.55
C SER A 207 -11.11 -1.03 -13.39
#